data_a7d3e525d4b27e20f5f023edbd0a10fa
#
_entry.id   a7d3e525d4b27e20f5f023edbd0a10fa
#
_cell.length_a   1.000
_cell.length_b   1.000
_cell.length_c   1.000
_cell.angle_alpha   90.00
_cell.angle_beta   90.00
_cell.angle_gamma   90.00
#
_symmetry.space_group_name_H-M   'P 1'
#
loop_
_entity.id
_entity.type
_entity.pdbx_description
1 polymer ?
#
loop_
_entity_poly.entity_id
_entity_poly.type
_entity_poly.pdbx_seq_one_letter_code
_entity_poly.pdbx_strand_id
1 'polypeptide(L)'
;MAEKTSKAPITVRAATGRDSVAVRALIDLYVPSGVLLPRSEDFVATYAHNFVVAEARGEGIVGCAYLDEYSPSIAELRSLAVAPDWQGAGVGRALVHGIEALARTREYAILFAVSNDEAYFKRYGFERREIPELDRERSEVSRYKGVYAKEL
;
A
#
# COMPACT_ATOMS: atom_id res chain seq x y z
N MET A 1 14.06 -7.78 -31.98
CA MET A 1 13.90 -7.50 -30.54
C MET A 1 12.58 -6.84 -30.32
N ALA A 2 11.81 -7.43 -29.44
CA ALA A 2 10.60 -6.75 -29.03
C ALA A 2 10.98 -5.54 -28.17
N GLU A 3 10.70 -4.37 -28.65
CA GLU A 3 10.84 -3.19 -27.83
C GLU A 3 9.85 -3.28 -26.69
N LYS A 4 10.33 -3.00 -25.48
CA LYS A 4 9.40 -2.79 -24.37
C LYS A 4 8.55 -1.59 -24.72
N THR A 5 7.28 -1.84 -24.99
CA THR A 5 6.33 -0.76 -25.11
C THR A 5 6.31 -0.02 -23.78
N SER A 6 6.60 1.25 -23.80
CA SER A 6 6.51 2.08 -22.61
C SER A 6 5.08 2.08 -22.12
N LYS A 7 4.92 1.83 -20.83
CA LYS A 7 3.61 1.97 -20.20
C LYS A 7 3.20 3.44 -20.20
N ALA A 8 1.91 3.69 -20.24
CA ALA A 8 1.37 5.04 -20.08
C ALA A 8 1.87 5.65 -18.76
N PRO A 9 2.05 6.97 -18.71
CA PRO A 9 2.44 7.61 -17.46
C PRO A 9 1.39 7.41 -16.39
N ILE A 10 1.85 7.27 -15.14
CA ILE A 10 0.98 7.16 -13.98
C ILE A 10 1.00 8.44 -13.16
N THR A 11 -0.12 8.71 -12.51
CA THR A 11 -0.26 9.77 -11.51
C THR A 11 -0.68 9.14 -10.21
N VAL A 12 0.02 9.45 -9.12
CA VAL A 12 -0.37 9.01 -7.78
C VAL A 12 -1.14 10.15 -7.13
N ARG A 13 -2.31 9.85 -6.63
CA ARG A 13 -3.20 10.82 -6.01
C ARG A 13 -3.99 10.19 -4.87
N ALA A 14 -4.61 11.01 -4.04
CA ALA A 14 -5.58 10.52 -3.07
C ALA A 14 -6.77 9.88 -3.81
N ALA A 15 -7.30 8.80 -3.26
CA ALA A 15 -8.52 8.22 -3.77
C ALA A 15 -9.74 9.09 -3.43
N THR A 16 -10.79 8.89 -4.19
CA THR A 16 -12.11 9.45 -3.91
C THR A 16 -13.12 8.31 -3.85
N GLY A 17 -14.34 8.61 -3.44
CA GLY A 17 -15.40 7.59 -3.41
C GLY A 17 -15.66 6.93 -4.76
N ARG A 18 -15.37 7.63 -5.86
CA ARG A 18 -15.50 7.06 -7.20
C ARG A 18 -14.54 5.92 -7.49
N ASP A 19 -13.44 5.86 -6.75
CA ASP A 19 -12.40 4.86 -6.97
C ASP A 19 -12.68 3.54 -6.23
N SER A 20 -13.73 3.50 -5.41
CA SER A 20 -13.97 2.36 -4.51
C SER A 20 -14.14 1.03 -5.23
N VAL A 21 -14.81 1.00 -6.36
CA VAL A 21 -15.01 -0.22 -7.16
C VAL A 21 -13.68 -0.71 -7.72
N ALA A 22 -12.91 0.18 -8.31
CA ALA A 22 -11.62 -0.17 -8.91
C ALA A 22 -10.59 -0.60 -7.86
N VAL A 23 -10.56 0.09 -6.72
CA VAL A 23 -9.65 -0.26 -5.62
C VAL A 23 -9.99 -1.63 -5.04
N ARG A 24 -11.28 -1.88 -4.79
CA ARG A 24 -11.72 -3.20 -4.32
C ARG A 24 -11.33 -4.30 -5.30
N ALA A 25 -11.54 -4.08 -6.59
CA ALA A 25 -11.19 -5.07 -7.61
C ALA A 25 -9.70 -5.41 -7.60
N LEU A 26 -8.83 -4.42 -7.40
CA LEU A 26 -7.39 -4.65 -7.27
C LEU A 26 -7.05 -5.49 -6.04
N ILE A 27 -7.62 -5.13 -4.90
CA ILE A 27 -7.38 -5.85 -3.64
C ILE A 27 -7.85 -7.30 -3.77
N ASP A 28 -9.03 -7.50 -4.36
CA ASP A 28 -9.62 -8.83 -4.53
C ASP A 28 -8.72 -9.78 -5.31
N LEU A 29 -7.87 -9.28 -6.21
CA LEU A 29 -6.92 -10.11 -6.95
C LEU A 29 -5.95 -10.85 -6.02
N TYR A 30 -5.66 -10.29 -4.85
CA TYR A 30 -4.65 -10.80 -3.92
C TYR A 30 -5.24 -11.41 -2.65
N VAL A 31 -6.56 -11.45 -2.54
CA VAL A 31 -7.25 -12.03 -1.39
C VAL A 31 -7.16 -13.57 -1.41
N PRO A 32 -7.40 -14.26 -2.55
CA PRO A 32 -7.35 -15.73 -2.55
C PRO A 32 -5.99 -16.31 -2.17
N SER A 33 -4.89 -15.60 -2.49
CA SER A 33 -3.54 -16.04 -2.14
C SER A 33 -3.17 -15.75 -0.68
N GLY A 34 -4.03 -15.04 0.06
CA GLY A 34 -3.76 -14.66 1.44
C GLY A 34 -2.80 -13.49 1.60
N VAL A 35 -2.40 -12.85 0.50
CA VAL A 35 -1.49 -11.69 0.54
C VAL A 35 -2.18 -10.48 1.13
N LEU A 36 -3.45 -10.26 0.78
CA LEU A 36 -4.23 -9.12 1.27
C LEU A 36 -5.52 -9.58 1.94
N LEU A 37 -5.94 -8.82 2.93
CA LEU A 37 -7.26 -8.94 3.53
C LEU A 37 -8.30 -8.27 2.64
N PRO A 38 -9.54 -8.82 2.58
CA PRO A 38 -10.60 -8.19 1.79
C PRO A 38 -11.00 -6.85 2.38
N ARG A 39 -11.39 -5.93 1.50
CA ARG A 39 -11.95 -4.64 1.87
C ARG A 39 -13.23 -4.43 1.07
N SER A 40 -14.29 -3.97 1.72
CA SER A 40 -15.53 -3.64 1.03
C SER A 40 -15.42 -2.32 0.28
N GLU A 41 -16.29 -2.12 -0.69
CA GLU A 41 -16.38 -0.83 -1.37
C GLU A 41 -16.74 0.29 -0.40
N ASP A 42 -17.61 0.01 0.57
CA ASP A 42 -17.98 0.99 1.59
C ASP A 42 -16.78 1.39 2.45
N PHE A 43 -15.93 0.44 2.80
CA PHE A 43 -14.69 0.74 3.53
C PHE A 43 -13.81 1.69 2.71
N VAL A 44 -13.60 1.37 1.43
CA VAL A 44 -12.75 2.18 0.56
C VAL A 44 -13.34 3.58 0.40
N ALA A 45 -14.64 3.68 0.18
CA ALA A 45 -15.30 4.97 0.04
C ALA A 45 -15.21 5.81 1.32
N THR A 46 -15.44 5.18 2.48
CA THR A 46 -15.38 5.86 3.79
C THR A 46 -13.98 6.39 4.08
N TYR A 47 -12.95 5.59 3.78
CA TYR A 47 -11.56 5.93 4.07
C TYR A 47 -10.77 6.32 2.83
N ALA A 48 -11.45 6.84 1.80
CA ALA A 48 -10.80 7.20 0.54
C ALA A 48 -9.62 8.17 0.73
N HIS A 49 -9.73 9.08 1.67
CA HIS A 49 -8.66 10.04 1.99
C HIS A 49 -7.40 9.38 2.59
N ASN A 50 -7.49 8.11 2.99
CA ASN A 50 -6.36 7.31 3.48
C ASN A 50 -5.83 6.34 2.42
N PHE A 51 -6.47 6.29 1.25
CA PHE A 51 -5.96 5.53 0.12
C PHE A 51 -5.24 6.44 -0.85
N VAL A 52 -4.13 5.96 -1.37
CA VAL A 52 -3.52 6.54 -2.56
C VAL A 52 -3.71 5.57 -3.71
N VAL A 53 -3.94 6.10 -4.89
CA VAL A 53 -4.14 5.31 -6.10
C VAL A 53 -3.16 5.76 -7.16
N ALA A 54 -2.73 4.81 -7.99
CA ALA A 54 -1.97 5.09 -9.19
C ALA A 54 -2.91 4.99 -10.38
N GLU A 55 -3.09 6.08 -11.07
CA GLU A 55 -3.93 6.16 -12.25
C GLU A 55 -3.08 6.21 -13.50
N ALA A 56 -3.32 5.29 -14.40
CA ALA A 56 -2.63 5.26 -15.69
C ALA A 56 -3.49 5.92 -16.74
N ARG A 57 -2.88 6.79 -17.51
CA ARG A 57 -3.56 7.52 -18.57
C ARG A 57 -4.24 6.57 -19.55
N GLY A 58 -5.56 6.69 -19.67
CA GLY A 58 -6.36 5.87 -20.59
C GLY A 58 -6.68 4.46 -20.08
N GLU A 59 -6.16 4.04 -18.91
CA GLU A 59 -6.39 2.69 -18.39
C GLU A 59 -7.03 2.67 -17.01
N GLY A 60 -7.18 3.82 -16.36
CA GLY A 60 -7.78 3.92 -15.05
C GLY A 60 -6.83 3.56 -13.92
N ILE A 61 -7.37 3.05 -12.82
CA ILE A 61 -6.61 2.73 -11.62
C ILE A 61 -5.85 1.41 -11.80
N VAL A 62 -4.53 1.46 -11.66
CA VAL A 62 -3.63 0.30 -11.82
C VAL A 62 -2.91 -0.07 -10.53
N GLY A 63 -3.10 0.69 -9.47
CA GLY A 63 -2.52 0.37 -8.17
C GLY A 63 -3.18 1.15 -7.06
N CYS A 64 -3.05 0.65 -5.84
CA CYS A 64 -3.54 1.31 -4.64
C CYS A 64 -2.69 0.96 -3.43
N ALA A 65 -2.78 1.79 -2.39
CA ALA A 65 -2.24 1.51 -1.07
C ALA A 65 -3.05 2.27 -0.03
N TYR A 66 -3.05 1.79 1.19
CA TYR A 66 -3.82 2.33 2.30
C TYR A 66 -2.91 2.72 3.46
N LEU A 67 -3.14 3.89 4.03
CA LEU A 67 -2.50 4.32 5.26
C LEU A 67 -3.44 4.05 6.42
N ASP A 68 -3.09 3.06 7.23
CA ASP A 68 -3.83 2.75 8.45
C ASP A 68 -3.25 3.58 9.60
N GLU A 69 -4.06 4.46 10.14
CA GLU A 69 -3.68 5.34 11.24
C GLU A 69 -3.76 4.56 12.55
N TYR A 70 -2.71 3.80 12.83
CA TYR A 70 -2.67 2.82 13.91
C TYR A 70 -2.68 3.45 15.29
N SER A 71 -1.88 4.49 15.50
CA SER A 71 -1.80 5.25 16.76
C SER A 71 -1.41 6.69 16.44
N PRO A 72 -1.36 7.60 17.42
CA PRO A 72 -1.03 8.98 17.15
C PRO A 72 0.32 9.21 16.45
N SER A 73 1.28 8.32 16.65
CA SER A 73 2.64 8.50 16.09
C SER A 73 3.05 7.41 15.10
N ILE A 74 2.24 6.37 14.94
CA ILE A 74 2.60 5.19 14.14
C ILE A 74 1.47 4.87 13.15
N ALA A 75 1.84 4.76 11.89
CA ALA A 75 0.92 4.38 10.82
C ALA A 75 1.42 3.13 10.11
N GLU A 76 0.51 2.38 9.52
CA GLU A 76 0.81 1.16 8.78
C GLU A 76 0.46 1.31 7.31
N LEU A 77 1.39 0.90 6.44
CA LEU A 77 1.12 0.74 5.02
C LEU A 77 0.45 -0.60 4.80
N ARG A 78 -0.77 -0.58 4.26
CA ARG A 78 -1.57 -1.78 4.02
C ARG A 78 -2.19 -1.76 2.63
N SER A 79 -2.75 -2.89 2.23
CA SER A 79 -3.53 -3.01 0.99
C SER A 79 -2.78 -2.53 -0.25
N LEU A 80 -1.46 -2.73 -0.28
CA LEU A 80 -0.65 -2.40 -1.44
C LEU A 80 -0.92 -3.41 -2.54
N ALA A 81 -1.53 -2.98 -3.62
CA ALA A 81 -1.90 -3.83 -4.75
C ALA A 81 -1.57 -3.12 -6.06
N VAL A 82 -0.94 -3.86 -6.96
CA VAL A 82 -0.61 -3.39 -8.31
C VAL A 82 -1.23 -4.37 -9.31
N ALA A 83 -1.89 -3.86 -10.33
CA ALA A 83 -2.45 -4.68 -11.38
C ALA A 83 -1.34 -5.56 -11.99
N PRO A 84 -1.62 -6.87 -12.28
CA PRO A 84 -0.57 -7.79 -12.73
C PRO A 84 0.23 -7.29 -13.93
N ASP A 85 -0.43 -6.70 -14.92
CA ASP A 85 0.24 -6.17 -16.11
C ASP A 85 1.11 -4.93 -15.84
N TRP A 86 0.99 -4.36 -14.68
CA TRP A 86 1.72 -3.16 -14.26
C TRP A 86 2.81 -3.44 -13.22
N GLN A 87 2.98 -4.68 -12.84
CA GLN A 87 4.08 -5.06 -11.95
C GLN A 87 5.42 -4.90 -12.67
N GLY A 88 6.43 -4.46 -11.93
CA GLY A 88 7.74 -4.18 -12.51
C GLY A 88 7.85 -2.86 -13.28
N ALA A 89 6.80 -2.05 -13.28
CA ALA A 89 6.77 -0.76 -13.98
C ALA A 89 6.94 0.45 -13.05
N GLY A 90 7.29 0.22 -11.78
CA GLY A 90 7.51 1.29 -10.80
C GLY A 90 6.25 1.77 -10.08
N VAL A 91 5.11 1.13 -10.30
CA VAL A 91 3.85 1.53 -9.66
C VAL A 91 3.90 1.33 -8.16
N GLY A 92 4.38 0.16 -7.70
CA GLY A 92 4.50 -0.13 -6.27
C GLY A 92 5.40 0.89 -5.57
N ARG A 93 6.52 1.23 -6.18
CA ARG A 93 7.44 2.25 -5.66
C ARG A 93 6.76 3.60 -5.51
N ALA A 94 6.02 4.01 -6.52
CA ALA A 94 5.30 5.28 -6.50
C ALA A 94 4.24 5.31 -5.40
N LEU A 95 3.55 4.18 -5.18
CA LEU A 95 2.54 4.04 -4.12
C LEU A 95 3.16 4.10 -2.73
N VAL A 96 4.28 3.41 -2.51
CA VAL A 96 5.00 3.48 -1.23
C VAL A 96 5.43 4.91 -0.93
N HIS A 97 5.97 5.62 -1.92
CA HIS A 97 6.35 7.02 -1.76
C HIS A 97 5.13 7.90 -1.48
N GLY A 98 3.99 7.62 -2.11
CA GLY A 98 2.74 8.33 -1.86
C GLY A 98 2.24 8.16 -0.43
N ILE A 99 2.32 6.95 0.10
CA ILE A 99 1.94 6.67 1.50
C ILE A 99 2.92 7.34 2.47
N GLU A 100 4.22 7.31 2.18
CA GLU A 100 5.21 8.01 3.01
C GLU A 100 4.92 9.51 3.06
N ALA A 101 4.64 10.12 1.91
CA ALA A 101 4.32 11.54 1.83
C ALA A 101 3.07 11.87 2.63
N LEU A 102 2.04 11.04 2.53
CA LEU A 102 0.81 11.21 3.29
C LEU A 102 1.06 11.10 4.80
N ALA A 103 1.84 10.09 5.21
CA ALA A 103 2.18 9.89 6.61
C ALA A 103 2.98 11.07 7.17
N ARG A 104 3.94 11.60 6.41
CA ARG A 104 4.69 12.79 6.83
C ARG A 104 3.80 14.02 6.95
N THR A 105 2.89 14.22 6.01
CA THR A 105 1.94 15.33 6.05
C THR A 105 1.07 15.27 7.31
N ARG A 106 0.76 14.07 7.76
CA ARG A 106 -0.04 13.86 8.98
C ARG A 106 0.82 13.72 10.24
N GLU A 107 2.12 13.99 10.12
CA GLU A 107 3.06 14.05 11.24
C GLU A 107 3.25 12.72 11.99
N TYR A 108 3.11 11.59 11.29
CA TYR A 108 3.50 10.29 11.85
C TYR A 108 5.01 10.19 11.95
N ALA A 109 5.49 9.61 13.03
CA ALA A 109 6.91 9.42 13.26
C ALA A 109 7.44 8.14 12.61
N ILE A 110 6.60 7.12 12.55
CA ILE A 110 6.99 5.79 12.06
C ILE A 110 5.94 5.27 11.10
N LEU A 111 6.41 4.72 9.98
CA LEU A 111 5.59 3.95 9.05
C LEU A 111 6.08 2.52 9.07
N PHE A 112 5.17 1.56 9.25
CA PHE A 112 5.54 0.15 9.21
C PHE A 112 4.66 -0.62 8.21
N ALA A 113 5.12 -1.81 7.87
CA ALA A 113 4.38 -2.77 7.05
C ALA A 113 4.63 -4.16 7.60
N VAL A 114 3.64 -5.03 7.48
CA VAL A 114 3.75 -6.44 7.85
C VAL A 114 3.77 -7.26 6.56
N SER A 115 4.84 -8.01 6.33
CA SER A 115 5.05 -8.67 5.05
C SER A 115 6.01 -9.86 5.20
N ASN A 116 5.96 -10.76 4.22
CA ASN A 116 6.97 -11.79 4.03
C ASN A 116 8.08 -11.35 3.08
N ASP A 117 7.96 -10.18 2.47
CA ASP A 117 8.90 -9.71 1.45
C ASP A 117 9.85 -8.66 2.01
N GLU A 118 10.84 -9.12 2.74
CA GLU A 118 11.87 -8.26 3.34
C GLU A 118 12.62 -7.45 2.30
N ALA A 119 13.04 -8.10 1.21
CA ALA A 119 13.84 -7.43 0.18
C ALA A 119 13.08 -6.27 -0.47
N TYR A 120 11.78 -6.44 -0.67
CA TYR A 120 10.94 -5.41 -1.22
C TYR A 120 10.94 -4.16 -0.33
N PHE A 121 10.71 -4.33 0.97
CA PHE A 121 10.64 -3.20 1.90
C PHE A 121 12.00 -2.60 2.22
N LYS A 122 13.05 -3.41 2.31
CA LYS A 122 14.42 -2.90 2.49
C LYS A 122 14.83 -1.94 1.38
N ARG A 123 14.38 -2.20 0.18
CA ARG A 123 14.63 -1.38 -1.01
C ARG A 123 14.16 0.06 -0.84
N TYR A 124 13.12 0.27 -0.01
CA TYR A 124 12.56 1.59 0.25
C TYR A 124 12.96 2.17 1.62
N GLY A 125 13.98 1.59 2.24
CA GLY A 125 14.51 2.09 3.50
C GLY A 125 13.83 1.57 4.74
N PHE A 126 12.93 0.57 4.60
CA PHE A 126 12.34 -0.11 5.75
C PHE A 126 13.32 -1.14 6.29
N GLU A 127 13.36 -1.29 7.60
CA GLU A 127 14.18 -2.28 8.26
C GLU A 127 13.34 -3.14 9.17
N ARG A 128 13.73 -4.39 9.33
CA ARG A 128 13.06 -5.29 10.26
C ARG A 128 13.15 -4.74 11.67
N ARG A 129 12.00 -4.64 12.34
CA ARG A 129 11.93 -3.98 13.63
C ARG A 129 10.70 -4.46 14.40
N GLU A 130 10.86 -4.68 15.69
CA GLU A 130 9.73 -4.86 16.58
C GLU A 130 9.11 -3.52 16.91
N ILE A 131 7.78 -3.50 16.98
CA ILE A 131 7.02 -2.32 17.38
C ILE A 131 6.23 -2.70 18.63
N PRO A 132 6.70 -2.30 19.82
CA PRO A 132 6.05 -2.68 21.08
C PRO A 132 4.61 -2.23 21.19
N GLU A 133 4.25 -1.16 20.49
CA GLU A 133 2.92 -0.57 20.50
C GLU A 133 1.90 -1.36 19.67
N LEU A 134 2.33 -2.36 18.90
CA LEU A 134 1.39 -3.19 18.15
C LEU A 134 0.44 -3.89 19.10
N ASP A 135 -0.83 -3.87 18.76
CA ASP A 135 -1.83 -4.58 19.54
C ASP A 135 -1.64 -6.10 19.38
N ARG A 136 -2.34 -6.84 20.21
CA ARG A 136 -2.21 -8.29 20.26
C ARG A 136 -2.49 -8.96 18.91
N GLU A 137 -3.53 -8.52 18.22
CA GLU A 137 -3.93 -9.09 16.95
C GLU A 137 -2.83 -8.92 15.90
N ARG A 138 -2.28 -7.71 15.79
CA ARG A 138 -1.20 -7.43 14.85
C ARG A 138 0.08 -8.15 15.24
N SER A 139 0.35 -8.28 16.53
CA SER A 139 1.52 -9.03 17.01
C SER A 139 1.42 -10.51 16.64
N GLU A 140 0.23 -11.10 16.70
CA GLU A 140 0.02 -12.49 16.30
C GLU A 140 0.25 -12.66 14.79
N VAL A 141 -0.22 -11.74 13.97
CA VAL A 141 0.04 -11.75 12.53
C VAL A 141 1.54 -11.67 12.25
N SER A 142 2.25 -10.81 12.98
CA SER A 142 3.68 -10.61 12.77
C SER A 142 4.55 -11.80 13.18
N ARG A 143 4.01 -12.79 13.90
CA ARG A 143 4.73 -14.05 14.17
C ARG A 143 5.04 -14.82 12.91
N TYR A 144 4.16 -14.71 11.91
CA TYR A 144 4.29 -15.43 10.65
C TYR A 144 4.83 -14.56 9.53
N LYS A 145 4.87 -13.25 9.75
CA LYS A 145 5.37 -12.25 8.79
C LYS A 145 6.31 -11.31 9.53
N GLY A 146 7.26 -10.76 8.82
CA GLY A 146 8.14 -9.74 9.38
C GLY A 146 7.43 -8.40 9.52
N VAL A 147 7.85 -7.63 10.51
CA VAL A 147 7.46 -6.22 10.65
C VAL A 147 8.64 -5.38 10.18
N TYR A 148 8.39 -4.51 9.23
CA TYR A 148 9.40 -3.63 8.65
C TYR A 148 8.97 -2.20 8.88
N ALA A 149 9.87 -1.37 9.40
CA ALA A 149 9.54 -0.02 9.80
C ALA A 149 10.57 0.98 9.29
N LYS A 150 10.11 2.21 9.18
CA LYS A 150 10.92 3.32 8.71
C LYS A 150 10.56 4.55 9.52
N GLU A 151 11.56 5.26 10.03
CA GLU A 151 11.38 6.57 10.63
C GLU A 151 11.14 7.61 9.53
N LEU A 152 10.17 8.46 9.75
CA LEU A 152 9.77 9.46 8.77
C LEU A 152 10.41 10.83 9.03
#